data_0e45c726e9390014f77cb8586f9ba158
#
_entry.id   0e45c726e9390014f77cb8586f9ba158
#
_cell.length_a   1.000
_cell.length_b   1.000
_cell.length_c   1.000
_cell.angle_alpha   90.00
_cell.angle_beta   90.00
_cell.angle_gamma   90.00
#
_symmetry.space_group_name_H-M   'P 1'
#
loop_
_entity.id
_entity.type
_entity.pdbx_description
1 polymer ?
#
loop_
_entity_poly.entity_id
_entity_poly.type
_entity_poly.pdbx_seq_one_letter_code
_entity_poly.pdbx_strand_id
1 'polypeptide(L)'
;MITGASSGIGKGLALDIAARGAKLGLLARRQSLLDEIVGAVKGRAIAVTADVRDSQAMKAAADRVREELGPIDMLIANAGIGTSSHVAQLDPDHVANVISINVLGAANSVAAVVPQMVERGQGQLVAISSLAAYRGLAKSAAYCASKAALSSYFESVRIDLRGTGVDVTIIHPGFIKTPLTAGREAKMPYLMELDDAIPKIVSAIEKRKKSVAFPWQLATVVRAGLLMPTFMYDWIAARNSFRE
;
A
#
# COMPACT_ATOMS: atom_id res chain seq x y z
N MET A 1 -5.73 7.68 9.12
CA MET A 1 -4.29 7.95 8.88
C MET A 1 -3.85 7.26 7.59
N ILE A 2 -3.13 7.96 6.70
CA ILE A 2 -2.65 7.43 5.40
C ILE A 2 -1.14 7.63 5.30
N THR A 3 -0.36 6.56 5.13
CA THR A 3 1.08 6.64 4.88
C THR A 3 1.38 6.72 3.39
N GLY A 4 2.47 7.41 2.99
CA GLY A 4 2.79 7.64 1.59
C GLY A 4 1.75 8.51 0.87
N ALA A 5 1.12 9.43 1.58
CA ALA A 5 0.01 10.24 1.08
C ALA A 5 0.40 11.28 0.03
N SER A 6 1.69 11.58 -0.16
CA SER A 6 2.15 12.70 -0.99
C SER A 6 2.01 12.50 -2.51
N SER A 7 1.67 11.31 -2.99
CA SER A 7 1.53 11.03 -4.44
C SER A 7 0.76 9.74 -4.72
N GLY A 8 0.43 9.50 -6.00
CA GLY A 8 -0.16 8.24 -6.49
C GLY A 8 -1.43 7.84 -5.74
N ILE A 9 -1.53 6.56 -5.39
CA ILE A 9 -2.70 5.99 -4.72
C ILE A 9 -2.98 6.70 -3.40
N GLY A 10 -1.94 7.00 -2.59
CA GLY A 10 -2.11 7.67 -1.30
C GLY A 10 -2.73 9.07 -1.42
N LYS A 11 -2.30 9.88 -2.41
CA LYS A 11 -2.90 11.18 -2.72
C LYS A 11 -4.34 11.04 -3.20
N GLY A 12 -4.60 10.11 -4.14
CA GLY A 12 -5.94 9.87 -4.64
C GLY A 12 -6.91 9.44 -3.53
N LEU A 13 -6.49 8.54 -2.65
CA LEU A 13 -7.28 8.12 -1.48
C LEU A 13 -7.53 9.29 -0.50
N ALA A 14 -6.52 10.13 -0.27
CA ALA A 14 -6.67 11.29 0.60
C ALA A 14 -7.76 12.25 0.09
N LEU A 15 -7.77 12.54 -1.21
CA LEU A 15 -8.76 13.43 -1.82
C LEU A 15 -10.17 12.83 -1.80
N ASP A 16 -10.33 11.56 -2.20
CA ASP A 16 -11.63 10.89 -2.23
C ASP A 16 -12.23 10.74 -0.81
N ILE A 17 -11.44 10.24 0.14
CA ILE A 17 -11.92 9.99 1.51
C ILE A 17 -12.22 11.30 2.23
N ALA A 18 -11.45 12.38 2.00
CA ALA A 18 -11.78 13.71 2.53
C ALA A 18 -13.09 14.26 1.95
N ALA A 19 -13.34 14.04 0.66
CA ALA A 19 -14.60 14.44 0.02
C ALA A 19 -15.82 13.75 0.64
N ARG A 20 -15.63 12.53 1.19
CA ARG A 20 -16.66 11.79 1.94
C ARG A 20 -16.82 12.23 3.40
N GLY A 21 -16.11 13.25 3.84
CA GLY A 21 -16.26 13.84 5.16
C GLY A 21 -15.29 13.36 6.24
N ALA A 22 -14.37 12.44 5.93
CA ALA A 22 -13.40 11.95 6.91
C ALA A 22 -12.33 13.01 7.25
N LYS A 23 -11.83 12.96 8.49
CA LYS A 23 -10.64 13.69 8.92
C LYS A 23 -9.41 12.85 8.66
N LEU A 24 -8.31 13.44 8.16
CA LEU A 24 -7.16 12.70 7.66
C LEU A 24 -5.84 13.15 8.28
N GLY A 25 -5.11 12.23 8.88
CA GLY A 25 -3.68 12.35 9.14
C GLY A 25 -2.91 11.87 7.90
N LEU A 26 -2.25 12.79 7.19
CA LEU A 26 -1.50 12.49 5.96
C LEU A 26 0.00 12.43 6.25
N LEU A 27 0.60 11.25 6.06
CA LEU A 27 2.00 11.01 6.39
C LEU A 27 2.86 10.78 5.14
N ALA A 28 3.94 11.52 5.02
CA ALA A 28 5.00 11.30 4.03
C ALA A 28 6.26 12.07 4.43
N ARG A 29 7.36 11.90 3.67
CA ARG A 29 8.62 12.63 3.90
C ARG A 29 8.63 14.03 3.29
N ARG A 30 7.79 14.30 2.30
CA ARG A 30 7.77 15.56 1.54
C ARG A 30 6.65 16.46 2.05
N GLN A 31 7.00 17.39 2.92
CA GLN A 31 6.06 18.31 3.56
C GLN A 31 5.27 19.13 2.53
N SER A 32 5.95 19.76 1.57
CA SER A 32 5.30 20.64 0.58
C SER A 32 4.17 19.94 -0.19
N LEU A 33 4.35 18.67 -0.57
CA LEU A 33 3.33 17.91 -1.26
C LEU A 33 2.16 17.48 -0.35
N LEU A 34 2.40 17.35 0.96
CA LEU A 34 1.33 17.14 1.93
C LEU A 34 0.52 18.42 2.13
N ASP A 35 1.19 19.58 2.20
CA ASP A 35 0.55 20.89 2.39
C ASP A 35 -0.38 21.23 1.21
N GLU A 36 0.02 20.90 -0.03
CA GLU A 36 -0.84 21.03 -1.20
C GLU A 36 -2.15 20.22 -1.04
N ILE A 37 -2.06 18.98 -0.53
CA ILE A 37 -3.24 18.14 -0.34
C ILE A 37 -4.09 18.68 0.81
N VAL A 38 -3.49 19.09 1.92
CA VAL A 38 -4.20 19.71 3.06
C VAL A 38 -4.96 20.96 2.61
N GLY A 39 -4.33 21.79 1.79
CA GLY A 39 -4.99 22.98 1.21
C GLY A 39 -6.19 22.61 0.33
N ALA A 40 -6.09 21.52 -0.44
CA ALA A 40 -7.17 21.07 -1.32
C ALA A 40 -8.39 20.49 -0.56
N VAL A 41 -8.18 19.91 0.63
CA VAL A 41 -9.25 19.22 1.40
C VAL A 41 -9.88 20.11 2.50
N LYS A 42 -9.62 21.40 2.48
CA LYS A 42 -10.33 22.45 3.27
C LYS A 42 -10.50 22.12 4.76
N GLY A 43 -9.38 21.99 5.48
CA GLY A 43 -9.38 21.80 6.94
C GLY A 43 -9.77 20.40 7.45
N ARG A 44 -9.90 19.42 6.56
CA ARG A 44 -10.18 18.03 6.91
C ARG A 44 -8.93 17.16 7.06
N ALA A 45 -7.75 17.73 6.91
CA ALA A 45 -6.51 16.99 7.01
C ALA A 45 -5.41 17.77 7.72
N ILE A 46 -4.51 17.03 8.36
CA ILE A 46 -3.23 17.52 8.83
C ILE A 46 -2.08 16.83 8.11
N ALA A 47 -1.01 17.58 7.86
CA ALA A 47 0.23 17.06 7.31
C ALA A 47 1.19 16.68 8.44
N VAL A 48 1.71 15.46 8.41
CA VAL A 48 2.71 14.99 9.38
C VAL A 48 3.90 14.42 8.63
N THR A 49 5.03 15.12 8.69
CA THR A 49 6.29 14.62 8.10
C THR A 49 6.84 13.49 8.94
N ALA A 50 6.94 12.31 8.36
CA ALA A 50 7.53 11.13 8.99
C ALA A 50 8.13 10.19 7.94
N ASP A 51 9.20 9.49 8.32
CA ASP A 51 9.70 8.33 7.58
C ASP A 51 9.13 7.07 8.23
N VAL A 52 8.41 6.26 7.45
CA VAL A 52 7.81 5.01 7.95
C VAL A 52 8.83 4.02 8.50
N ARG A 53 10.11 4.13 8.10
CA ARG A 53 11.19 3.29 8.61
C ARG A 53 11.54 3.55 10.07
N ASP A 54 11.24 4.74 10.56
CA ASP A 54 11.48 5.15 11.95
C ASP A 54 10.23 4.88 12.81
N SER A 55 10.33 3.87 13.67
CA SER A 55 9.24 3.45 14.55
C SER A 55 8.84 4.53 15.57
N GLN A 56 9.82 5.32 16.07
CA GLN A 56 9.53 6.39 17.01
C GLN A 56 8.84 7.57 16.31
N ALA A 57 9.31 7.93 15.11
CA ALA A 57 8.64 8.94 14.30
C ALA A 57 7.20 8.51 13.95
N MET A 58 6.96 7.24 13.67
CA MET A 58 5.61 6.72 13.40
C MET A 58 4.70 6.76 14.62
N LYS A 59 5.23 6.46 15.81
CA LYS A 59 4.49 6.61 17.06
C LYS A 59 4.14 8.07 17.33
N ALA A 60 5.11 8.96 17.26
CA ALA A 60 4.89 10.41 17.43
C ALA A 60 3.89 10.98 16.42
N ALA A 61 3.95 10.52 15.16
CA ALA A 61 3.00 10.92 14.12
C ALA A 61 1.57 10.44 14.44
N ALA A 62 1.40 9.21 14.93
CA ALA A 62 0.10 8.70 15.33
C ALA A 62 -0.44 9.44 16.57
N ASP A 63 0.42 9.78 17.54
CA ASP A 63 0.04 10.57 18.72
C ASP A 63 -0.47 11.94 18.27
N ARG A 64 0.28 12.63 17.42
CA ARG A 64 -0.14 13.94 16.87
C ARG A 64 -1.47 13.86 16.12
N VAL A 65 -1.68 12.85 15.29
CA VAL A 65 -2.97 12.66 14.60
C VAL A 65 -4.11 12.49 15.60
N ARG A 66 -3.89 11.75 16.69
CA ARG A 66 -4.91 11.56 17.73
C ARG A 66 -5.22 12.84 18.50
N GLU A 67 -4.20 13.63 18.82
CA GLU A 67 -4.35 14.90 19.52
C GLU A 67 -5.15 15.91 18.71
N GLU A 68 -4.85 16.04 17.40
CA GLU A 68 -5.46 17.07 16.55
C GLU A 68 -6.80 16.63 15.94
N LEU A 69 -7.00 15.35 15.65
CA LEU A 69 -8.18 14.87 14.90
C LEU A 69 -9.07 13.90 15.69
N GLY A 70 -8.61 13.42 16.82
CA GLY A 70 -9.28 12.37 17.60
C GLY A 70 -8.78 10.95 17.26
N PRO A 71 -9.46 9.91 17.79
CA PRO A 71 -9.02 8.53 17.62
C PRO A 71 -8.81 8.13 16.17
N ILE A 72 -7.80 7.30 15.92
CA ILE A 72 -7.52 6.78 14.58
C ILE A 72 -8.41 5.55 14.35
N ASP A 73 -9.44 5.68 13.51
CA ASP A 73 -10.36 4.60 13.18
C ASP A 73 -9.86 3.74 12.01
N MET A 74 -8.97 4.31 11.18
CA MET A 74 -8.45 3.61 10.02
C MET A 74 -6.97 3.96 9.77
N LEU A 75 -6.15 2.93 9.53
CA LEU A 75 -4.81 3.05 8.98
C LEU A 75 -4.79 2.54 7.55
N ILE A 76 -4.34 3.36 6.60
CA ILE A 76 -4.01 2.93 5.24
C ILE A 76 -2.48 2.88 5.11
N ALA A 77 -1.92 1.68 5.21
CA ALA A 77 -0.50 1.40 4.99
C ALA A 77 -0.24 1.35 3.48
N ASN A 78 0.03 2.52 2.90
CA ASN A 78 0.22 2.70 1.47
C ASN A 78 1.66 3.07 1.10
N ALA A 79 2.46 3.60 2.03
CA ALA A 79 3.86 3.95 1.74
C ALA A 79 4.60 2.77 1.11
N GLY A 80 5.25 3.03 -0.01
CA GLY A 80 5.99 2.00 -0.71
C GLY A 80 6.75 2.54 -1.91
N ILE A 81 7.81 1.83 -2.26
CA ILE A 81 8.61 2.07 -3.46
C ILE A 81 8.67 0.80 -4.29
N GLY A 82 8.92 0.96 -5.57
CA GLY A 82 9.14 -0.15 -6.48
C GLY A 82 10.19 0.22 -7.50
N THR A 83 11.11 -0.69 -7.71
CA THR A 83 12.20 -0.50 -8.64
C THR A 83 12.36 -1.74 -9.49
N SER A 84 13.04 -1.56 -10.60
CA SER A 84 13.39 -2.63 -11.52
C SER A 84 14.91 -2.75 -11.54
N SER A 85 15.44 -3.94 -11.26
CA SER A 85 16.87 -4.24 -11.36
C SER A 85 17.06 -5.68 -11.81
N HIS A 86 17.90 -5.88 -12.82
CA HIS A 86 18.30 -7.23 -13.21
C HIS A 86 19.21 -7.82 -12.13
N VAL A 87 19.09 -9.12 -11.87
CA VAL A 87 19.87 -9.79 -10.80
C VAL A 87 21.38 -9.64 -10.95
N ALA A 88 21.89 -9.52 -12.19
CA ALA A 88 23.31 -9.26 -12.45
C ALA A 88 23.78 -7.85 -11.99
N GLN A 89 22.84 -6.96 -11.68
CA GLN A 89 23.09 -5.60 -11.19
C GLN A 89 22.44 -5.40 -9.81
N LEU A 90 22.35 -6.49 -9.05
CA LEU A 90 21.72 -6.47 -7.73
C LEU A 90 22.54 -5.61 -6.78
N ASP A 91 21.86 -4.64 -6.18
CA ASP A 91 22.37 -3.82 -5.09
C ASP A 91 21.67 -4.24 -3.80
N PRO A 92 22.40 -4.82 -2.81
CA PRO A 92 21.83 -5.23 -1.53
C PRO A 92 21.20 -4.06 -0.76
N ASP A 93 21.79 -2.87 -0.82
CA ASP A 93 21.28 -1.68 -0.12
C ASP A 93 19.94 -1.25 -0.72
N HIS A 94 19.82 -1.38 -2.04
CA HIS A 94 18.55 -1.15 -2.71
C HIS A 94 17.48 -2.15 -2.27
N VAL A 95 17.79 -3.44 -2.19
CA VAL A 95 16.87 -4.48 -1.67
C VAL A 95 16.46 -4.16 -0.24
N ALA A 96 17.43 -3.84 0.64
CA ALA A 96 17.19 -3.48 2.01
C ALA A 96 16.27 -2.26 2.14
N ASN A 97 16.46 -1.23 1.31
CA ASN A 97 15.61 -0.04 1.29
C ASN A 97 14.17 -0.36 0.88
N VAL A 98 13.96 -1.21 -0.14
CA VAL A 98 12.61 -1.64 -0.55
C VAL A 98 11.91 -2.40 0.58
N ILE A 99 12.58 -3.34 1.22
CA ILE A 99 12.02 -4.10 2.35
C ILE A 99 11.74 -3.19 3.54
N SER A 100 12.67 -2.30 3.88
CA SER A 100 12.53 -1.38 5.01
C SER A 100 11.32 -0.46 4.85
N ILE A 101 11.08 0.07 3.64
CA ILE A 101 9.93 0.97 3.41
C ILE A 101 8.63 0.17 3.31
N ASN A 102 8.61 -0.89 2.46
CA ASN A 102 7.35 -1.56 2.11
C ASN A 102 6.85 -2.51 3.21
N VAL A 103 7.75 -3.08 4.01
CA VAL A 103 7.42 -4.08 5.03
C VAL A 103 7.59 -3.53 6.43
N LEU A 104 8.81 -3.12 6.83
CA LEU A 104 9.04 -2.60 8.17
C LEU A 104 8.28 -1.29 8.40
N GLY A 105 8.21 -0.41 7.39
CA GLY A 105 7.41 0.81 7.47
C GLY A 105 5.92 0.55 7.69
N ALA A 106 5.37 -0.49 7.06
CA ALA A 106 3.99 -0.91 7.31
C ALA A 106 3.82 -1.49 8.72
N ALA A 107 4.76 -2.33 9.18
CA ALA A 107 4.74 -2.88 10.54
C ALA A 107 4.84 -1.78 11.60
N ASN A 108 5.73 -0.79 11.44
CA ASN A 108 5.83 0.36 12.33
C ASN A 108 4.50 1.17 12.37
N SER A 109 3.86 1.33 11.21
CA SER A 109 2.57 2.01 11.12
C SER A 109 1.46 1.26 11.87
N VAL A 110 1.43 -0.06 11.74
CA VAL A 110 0.48 -0.94 12.45
C VAL A 110 0.73 -0.87 13.96
N ALA A 111 1.97 -1.00 14.40
CA ALA A 111 2.35 -0.94 15.82
C ALA A 111 1.95 0.39 16.48
N ALA A 112 1.99 1.50 15.74
CA ALA A 112 1.62 2.81 16.24
C ALA A 112 0.11 3.01 16.50
N VAL A 113 -0.77 2.18 15.89
CA VAL A 113 -2.22 2.40 15.96
C VAL A 113 -3.01 1.23 16.54
N VAL A 114 -2.57 -0.02 16.35
CA VAL A 114 -3.31 -1.22 16.74
C VAL A 114 -3.63 -1.30 18.24
N PRO A 115 -2.72 -0.98 19.18
CA PRO A 115 -3.04 -1.11 20.60
C PRO A 115 -4.32 -0.36 21.00
N GLN A 116 -4.47 0.88 20.54
CA GLN A 116 -5.65 1.68 20.85
C GLN A 116 -6.89 1.27 20.07
N MET A 117 -6.74 0.73 18.85
CA MET A 117 -7.86 0.17 18.11
C MET A 117 -8.44 -1.06 18.85
N VAL A 118 -7.57 -1.93 19.35
CA VAL A 118 -7.96 -3.13 20.13
C VAL A 118 -8.60 -2.72 21.46
N GLU A 119 -8.00 -1.77 22.18
CA GLU A 119 -8.57 -1.24 23.44
C GLU A 119 -9.99 -0.68 23.27
N ARG A 120 -10.23 0.02 22.15
CA ARG A 120 -11.56 0.57 21.82
C ARG A 120 -12.52 -0.47 21.24
N GLY A 121 -12.05 -1.65 20.88
CA GLY A 121 -12.85 -2.65 20.18
C GLY A 121 -13.29 -2.24 18.77
N GLN A 122 -12.58 -1.31 18.13
CA GLN A 122 -12.98 -0.74 16.84
C GLN A 122 -11.78 -0.23 16.05
N GLY A 123 -11.71 -0.60 14.76
CA GLY A 123 -10.69 -0.09 13.85
C GLY A 123 -10.69 -0.81 12.50
N GLN A 124 -9.89 -0.27 11.57
CA GLN A 124 -9.61 -0.94 10.30
C GLN A 124 -8.17 -0.69 9.86
N LEU A 125 -7.48 -1.77 9.51
CA LEU A 125 -6.18 -1.74 8.88
C LEU A 125 -6.33 -2.05 7.40
N VAL A 126 -5.74 -1.20 6.54
CA VAL A 126 -5.76 -1.38 5.09
C VAL A 126 -4.32 -1.44 4.59
N ALA A 127 -3.96 -2.52 3.89
CA ALA A 127 -2.67 -2.65 3.24
C ALA A 127 -2.80 -2.47 1.72
N ILE A 128 -2.01 -1.57 1.14
CA ILE A 128 -1.88 -1.46 -0.30
C ILE A 128 -0.72 -2.36 -0.76
N SER A 129 -1.07 -3.60 -1.07
CA SER A 129 -0.15 -4.60 -1.61
C SER A 129 -0.03 -4.49 -3.15
N SER A 130 0.00 -5.59 -3.88
CA SER A 130 0.05 -5.64 -5.35
C SER A 130 -0.28 -7.06 -5.85
N LEU A 131 -0.70 -7.22 -7.08
CA LEU A 131 -0.72 -8.51 -7.77
C LEU A 131 0.69 -9.13 -7.87
N ALA A 132 1.75 -8.33 -7.81
CA ALA A 132 3.13 -8.80 -7.72
C ALA A 132 3.46 -9.57 -6.43
N ALA A 133 2.55 -9.58 -5.45
CA ALA A 133 2.68 -10.38 -4.23
C ALA A 133 2.46 -11.88 -4.47
N TYR A 134 1.77 -12.24 -5.54
CA TYR A 134 1.38 -13.64 -5.77
C TYR A 134 2.51 -14.48 -6.35
N ARG A 135 3.35 -13.91 -7.23
CA ARG A 135 4.47 -14.62 -7.85
C ARG A 135 5.59 -13.67 -8.28
N GLY A 136 6.82 -14.18 -8.35
CA GLY A 136 7.99 -13.41 -8.81
C GLY A 136 7.85 -12.95 -10.25
N LEU A 137 8.29 -11.74 -10.54
CA LEU A 137 8.35 -11.16 -11.88
C LEU A 137 9.78 -10.82 -12.22
N ALA A 138 10.17 -10.99 -13.49
CA ALA A 138 11.48 -10.60 -13.97
C ALA A 138 11.82 -9.16 -13.58
N LYS A 139 13.08 -8.92 -13.22
CA LYS A 139 13.60 -7.61 -12.80
C LYS A 139 12.89 -6.95 -11.61
N SER A 140 12.12 -7.72 -10.81
CA SER A 140 11.29 -7.18 -9.74
C SER A 140 11.44 -7.89 -8.40
N ALA A 141 12.56 -8.59 -8.18
CA ALA A 141 12.74 -9.48 -7.04
C ALA A 141 12.45 -8.80 -5.69
N ALA A 142 13.09 -7.67 -5.40
CA ALA A 142 12.89 -6.93 -4.15
C ALA A 142 11.43 -6.47 -3.97
N TYR A 143 10.81 -5.96 -5.04
CA TYR A 143 9.42 -5.50 -4.98
C TYR A 143 8.44 -6.65 -4.78
N CYS A 144 8.56 -7.74 -5.55
CA CYS A 144 7.70 -8.92 -5.38
C CYS A 144 7.84 -9.51 -3.97
N ALA A 145 9.07 -9.69 -3.49
CA ALA A 145 9.34 -10.17 -2.14
C ALA A 145 8.70 -9.26 -1.08
N SER A 146 8.84 -7.94 -1.21
CA SER A 146 8.26 -6.99 -0.26
C SER A 146 6.74 -7.02 -0.24
N LYS A 147 6.08 -7.16 -1.40
CA LYS A 147 4.61 -7.22 -1.49
C LYS A 147 4.05 -8.57 -1.05
N ALA A 148 4.78 -9.66 -1.27
CA ALA A 148 4.44 -10.97 -0.71
C ALA A 148 4.55 -10.96 0.82
N ALA A 149 5.66 -10.45 1.37
CA ALA A 149 5.85 -10.29 2.81
C ALA A 149 4.78 -9.39 3.43
N LEU A 150 4.45 -8.25 2.82
CA LEU A 150 3.39 -7.35 3.27
C LEU A 150 2.03 -8.07 3.33
N SER A 151 1.68 -8.84 2.30
CA SER A 151 0.42 -9.57 2.25
C SER A 151 0.34 -10.63 3.35
N SER A 152 1.39 -11.44 3.51
CA SER A 152 1.46 -12.48 4.56
C SER A 152 1.44 -11.84 5.97
N TYR A 153 2.15 -10.73 6.17
CA TYR A 153 2.12 -9.99 7.44
C TYR A 153 0.70 -9.54 7.80
N PHE A 154 -0.02 -8.90 6.87
CA PHE A 154 -1.39 -8.45 7.15
C PHE A 154 -2.39 -9.60 7.25
N GLU A 155 -2.14 -10.74 6.62
CA GLU A 155 -2.94 -11.95 6.84
C GLU A 155 -2.79 -12.48 8.26
N SER A 156 -1.57 -12.54 8.78
CA SER A 156 -1.29 -12.95 10.16
C SER A 156 -1.91 -11.97 11.16
N VAL A 157 -1.71 -10.66 10.95
CA VAL A 157 -2.34 -9.60 11.77
C VAL A 157 -3.87 -9.73 11.77
N ARG A 158 -4.49 -10.08 10.64
CA ARG A 158 -5.94 -10.31 10.56
C ARG A 158 -6.39 -11.50 11.41
N ILE A 159 -5.58 -12.54 11.48
CA ILE A 159 -5.89 -13.74 12.30
C ILE A 159 -5.80 -13.38 13.78
N ASP A 160 -4.75 -12.66 14.18
CA ASP A 160 -4.53 -12.25 15.58
C ASP A 160 -5.62 -11.27 16.07
N LEU A 161 -6.12 -10.41 15.18
CA LEU A 161 -7.16 -9.42 15.51
C LEU A 161 -8.59 -10.00 15.48
N ARG A 162 -8.75 -11.31 15.27
CA ARG A 162 -10.07 -11.93 15.25
C ARG A 162 -10.77 -11.78 16.60
N GLY A 163 -11.98 -11.23 16.57
CA GLY A 163 -12.78 -11.00 17.78
C GLY A 163 -12.48 -9.69 18.52
N THR A 164 -11.49 -8.91 18.07
CA THR A 164 -11.14 -7.62 18.71
C THR A 164 -11.96 -6.42 18.20
N GLY A 165 -12.80 -6.59 17.18
CA GLY A 165 -13.50 -5.48 16.53
C GLY A 165 -12.64 -4.68 15.52
N VAL A 166 -11.40 -5.10 15.28
CA VAL A 166 -10.51 -4.48 14.29
C VAL A 166 -10.46 -5.32 13.02
N ASP A 167 -10.86 -4.72 11.89
CA ASP A 167 -10.86 -5.38 10.58
C ASP A 167 -9.54 -5.15 9.83
N VAL A 168 -9.23 -6.08 8.93
CA VAL A 168 -8.06 -5.97 8.04
C VAL A 168 -8.47 -6.19 6.60
N THR A 169 -8.11 -5.24 5.74
CA THR A 169 -8.34 -5.26 4.28
C THR A 169 -7.02 -5.24 3.54
N ILE A 170 -6.77 -6.22 2.67
CA ILE A 170 -5.58 -6.25 1.81
C ILE A 170 -6.00 -5.97 0.37
N ILE A 171 -5.46 -4.94 -0.22
CA ILE A 171 -5.70 -4.55 -1.60
C ILE A 171 -4.53 -5.01 -2.47
N HIS A 172 -4.82 -5.74 -3.54
CA HIS A 172 -3.84 -6.20 -4.53
C HIS A 172 -4.12 -5.54 -5.89
N PRO A 173 -3.68 -4.29 -6.10
CA PRO A 173 -3.83 -3.65 -7.40
C PRO A 173 -2.91 -4.30 -8.44
N GLY A 174 -3.35 -4.25 -9.70
CA GLY A 174 -2.46 -4.42 -10.85
C GLY A 174 -1.70 -3.14 -11.16
N PHE A 175 -1.51 -2.87 -12.43
CA PHE A 175 -0.86 -1.64 -12.87
C PHE A 175 -1.82 -0.46 -12.79
N ILE A 176 -1.42 0.59 -12.06
CA ILE A 176 -2.14 1.86 -11.95
C ILE A 176 -1.17 2.97 -12.37
N LYS A 177 -1.64 3.90 -13.19
CA LYS A 177 -0.87 5.06 -13.64
C LYS A 177 -0.57 6.00 -12.48
N THR A 178 0.66 6.01 -12.05
CA THR A 178 1.17 6.75 -10.89
C THR A 178 2.64 7.09 -11.13
N PRO A 179 3.27 7.95 -10.33
CA PRO A 179 4.72 8.16 -10.42
C PRO A 179 5.55 6.87 -10.32
N LEU A 180 5.04 5.82 -9.68
CA LEU A 180 5.71 4.51 -9.57
C LEU A 180 5.77 3.77 -10.92
N THR A 181 4.82 4.00 -11.82
CA THR A 181 4.69 3.33 -13.13
C THR A 181 5.08 4.23 -14.29
N ALA A 182 5.39 5.51 -14.03
CA ALA A 182 5.69 6.50 -15.05
C ALA A 182 6.85 6.07 -15.99
N GLY A 183 6.67 6.31 -17.27
CA GLY A 183 7.64 6.00 -18.33
C GLY A 183 7.65 4.53 -18.79
N ARG A 184 6.73 3.69 -18.29
CA ARG A 184 6.66 2.26 -18.61
C ARG A 184 5.25 1.81 -19.03
N GLU A 185 4.34 2.76 -19.23
CA GLU A 185 2.91 2.52 -19.39
C GLU A 185 2.59 1.61 -20.60
N ALA A 186 3.31 1.79 -21.72
CA ALA A 186 3.10 1.03 -22.95
C ALA A 186 3.32 -0.49 -22.81
N LYS A 187 4.01 -0.92 -21.75
CA LYS A 187 4.35 -2.32 -21.50
C LYS A 187 3.50 -2.97 -20.39
N MET A 188 2.52 -2.24 -19.83
CA MET A 188 1.72 -2.69 -18.68
C MET A 188 0.34 -3.13 -19.12
N PRO A 189 0.04 -4.46 -19.14
CA PRO A 189 -1.28 -4.94 -19.52
C PRO A 189 -2.34 -4.50 -18.50
N TYR A 190 -3.51 -4.12 -19.02
CA TYR A 190 -4.63 -3.66 -18.17
C TYR A 190 -4.26 -2.49 -17.25
N LEU A 191 -3.40 -1.58 -17.73
CA LEU A 191 -3.08 -0.35 -17.00
C LEU A 191 -4.36 0.44 -16.75
N MET A 192 -4.58 0.82 -15.49
CA MET A 192 -5.75 1.59 -15.06
C MET A 192 -5.35 3.03 -14.79
N GLU A 193 -6.23 3.98 -15.10
CA GLU A 193 -6.10 5.34 -14.59
C GLU A 193 -6.32 5.37 -13.07
N LEU A 194 -5.71 6.36 -12.42
CA LEU A 194 -5.80 6.49 -10.96
C LEU A 194 -7.27 6.71 -10.53
N ASP A 195 -8.00 7.53 -11.28
CA ASP A 195 -9.39 7.89 -11.00
C ASP A 195 -10.35 6.69 -11.11
N ASP A 196 -10.01 5.67 -11.91
CA ASP A 196 -10.75 4.41 -12.00
C ASP A 196 -10.39 3.43 -10.86
N ALA A 197 -9.17 3.51 -10.36
CA ALA A 197 -8.67 2.62 -9.32
C ALA A 197 -9.12 3.04 -7.91
N ILE A 198 -9.12 4.34 -7.59
CA ILE A 198 -9.46 4.87 -6.28
C ILE A 198 -10.86 4.44 -5.83
N PRO A 199 -11.94 4.57 -6.62
CA PRO A 199 -13.28 4.13 -6.20
C PRO A 199 -13.35 2.63 -5.88
N LYS A 200 -12.57 1.79 -6.58
CA LYS A 200 -12.51 0.34 -6.31
C LYS A 200 -11.85 0.05 -4.97
N ILE A 201 -10.79 0.78 -4.62
CA ILE A 201 -10.11 0.66 -3.34
C ILE A 201 -11.05 1.13 -2.22
N VAL A 202 -11.65 2.30 -2.36
CA VAL A 202 -12.56 2.87 -1.36
C VAL A 202 -13.78 1.96 -1.15
N SER A 203 -14.40 1.44 -2.21
CA SER A 203 -15.50 0.47 -2.08
C SER A 203 -15.09 -0.81 -1.35
N ALA A 204 -13.85 -1.29 -1.52
CA ALA A 204 -13.35 -2.45 -0.79
C ALA A 204 -13.16 -2.14 0.71
N ILE A 205 -12.67 -0.94 1.02
CA ILE A 205 -12.50 -0.44 2.38
C ILE A 205 -13.87 -0.30 3.09
N GLU A 206 -14.82 0.40 2.48
CA GLU A 206 -16.16 0.61 3.04
C GLU A 206 -16.90 -0.72 3.31
N LYS A 207 -16.74 -1.68 2.40
CA LYS A 207 -17.32 -3.03 2.53
C LYS A 207 -16.50 -3.96 3.43
N ARG A 208 -15.45 -3.48 4.06
CA ARG A 208 -14.54 -4.24 4.94
C ARG A 208 -14.09 -5.59 4.33
N LYS A 209 -13.83 -5.60 3.02
CA LYS A 209 -13.43 -6.82 2.33
C LYS A 209 -12.06 -7.29 2.83
N LYS A 210 -11.94 -8.59 3.16
CA LYS A 210 -10.69 -9.17 3.68
C LYS A 210 -9.53 -9.07 2.68
N SER A 211 -9.83 -9.31 1.39
CA SER A 211 -8.84 -9.22 0.30
C SER A 211 -9.53 -8.88 -1.01
N VAL A 212 -8.95 -7.97 -1.78
CA VAL A 212 -9.44 -7.58 -3.12
C VAL A 212 -8.28 -7.46 -4.09
N ALA A 213 -8.44 -8.05 -5.27
CA ALA A 213 -7.48 -7.97 -6.37
C ALA A 213 -8.18 -7.44 -7.62
N PHE A 214 -7.56 -6.50 -8.31
CA PHE A 214 -8.10 -5.90 -9.54
C PHE A 214 -6.98 -5.36 -10.44
N PRO A 215 -7.22 -5.17 -11.76
CA PRO A 215 -8.44 -5.54 -12.48
C PRO A 215 -8.61 -7.07 -12.52
N TRP A 216 -9.86 -7.53 -12.59
CA TRP A 216 -10.16 -8.97 -12.45
C TRP A 216 -9.48 -9.84 -13.50
N GLN A 217 -9.31 -9.32 -14.72
CA GLN A 217 -8.64 -10.03 -15.83
C GLN A 217 -7.19 -10.37 -15.44
N LEU A 218 -6.41 -9.35 -15.01
CA LEU A 218 -5.03 -9.56 -14.60
C LEU A 218 -4.94 -10.40 -13.33
N ALA A 219 -5.85 -10.19 -12.37
CA ALA A 219 -5.91 -10.96 -11.13
C ALA A 219 -6.16 -12.46 -11.41
N THR A 220 -7.01 -12.79 -12.38
CA THR A 220 -7.28 -14.18 -12.79
C THR A 220 -6.05 -14.81 -13.42
N VAL A 221 -5.38 -14.10 -14.35
CA VAL A 221 -4.14 -14.59 -15.00
C VAL A 221 -3.05 -14.85 -13.95
N VAL A 222 -2.84 -13.91 -13.02
CA VAL A 222 -1.81 -14.06 -11.99
C VAL A 222 -2.13 -15.21 -11.02
N ARG A 223 -3.40 -15.39 -10.65
CA ARG A 223 -3.83 -16.53 -9.80
C ARG A 223 -3.71 -17.86 -10.51
N ALA A 224 -4.08 -17.94 -11.79
CA ALA A 224 -3.85 -19.13 -12.60
C ALA A 224 -2.35 -19.48 -12.67
N GLY A 225 -1.49 -18.47 -12.73
CA GLY A 225 -0.04 -18.62 -12.66
C GLY A 225 0.44 -19.34 -11.39
N LEU A 226 -0.26 -19.26 -10.25
CA LEU A 226 0.10 -19.98 -9.03
C LEU A 226 0.02 -21.50 -9.19
N LEU A 227 -0.91 -21.98 -10.00
CA LEU A 227 -1.12 -23.40 -10.27
C LEU A 227 -0.23 -23.94 -11.40
N MET A 228 0.47 -23.04 -12.09
CA MET A 228 1.30 -23.41 -13.23
C MET A 228 2.63 -24.05 -12.77
N PRO A 229 3.06 -25.16 -13.39
CA PRO A 229 4.39 -25.73 -13.16
C PRO A 229 5.50 -24.67 -13.36
N THR A 230 6.54 -24.73 -12.54
CA THR A 230 7.58 -23.69 -12.48
C THR A 230 8.24 -23.45 -13.84
N PHE A 231 8.57 -24.52 -14.59
CA PHE A 231 9.22 -24.40 -15.90
C PHE A 231 8.37 -23.65 -16.94
N MET A 232 7.04 -23.83 -16.90
CA MET A 232 6.12 -23.11 -17.78
C MET A 232 6.01 -21.63 -17.38
N TYR A 233 5.90 -21.39 -16.08
CA TYR A 233 5.84 -20.03 -15.57
C TYR A 233 7.12 -19.25 -15.91
N ASP A 234 8.29 -19.83 -15.67
CA ASP A 234 9.57 -19.18 -15.93
C ASP A 234 9.74 -18.84 -17.41
N TRP A 235 9.32 -19.75 -18.32
CA TRP A 235 9.35 -19.51 -19.75
C TRP A 235 8.45 -18.33 -20.17
N ILE A 236 7.25 -18.20 -19.60
CA ILE A 236 6.32 -17.07 -19.85
C ILE A 236 6.85 -15.79 -19.21
N ALA A 237 7.25 -15.85 -17.94
CA ALA A 237 7.69 -14.69 -17.18
C ALA A 237 8.99 -14.07 -17.72
N ALA A 238 9.90 -14.89 -18.24
CA ALA A 238 11.14 -14.42 -18.88
C ALA A 238 10.89 -13.63 -20.16
N ARG A 239 9.82 -13.96 -20.90
CA ARG A 239 9.46 -13.28 -22.17
C ARG A 239 8.66 -12.00 -21.96
N ASN A 240 7.99 -11.86 -20.81
CA ASN A 240 7.10 -10.75 -20.49
C ASN A 240 7.71 -9.88 -19.38
N SER A 241 8.85 -9.24 -19.68
CA SER A 241 9.41 -8.26 -18.75
C SER A 241 8.62 -6.94 -18.86
N PHE A 242 7.65 -6.74 -17.97
CA PHE A 242 6.83 -5.51 -17.91
C PHE A 242 7.55 -4.31 -17.30
N ARG A 243 8.88 -4.41 -17.08
CA ARG A 243 9.68 -3.39 -16.40
C ARG A 243 10.97 -3.01 -17.13
N GLU A 244 10.96 -3.07 -18.44
CA GLU A 244 12.01 -2.49 -19.29
C GLU A 244 11.71 -1.09 -19.75
#